data_a25079111705c8b0925a982199b4fbe3
#
_entry.id   a25079111705c8b0925a982199b4fbe3
#
_cell.length_a   1.000
_cell.length_b   1.000
_cell.length_c   1.000
_cell.angle_alpha   90.00
_cell.angle_beta   90.00
_cell.angle_gamma   90.00
#
_symmetry.space_group_name_H-M   'P 1'
#
loop_
_entity.id
_entity.type
_entity.pdbx_description
1 polymer ?
#
loop_
_entity_poly.entity_id
_entity_poly.type
_entity_poly.pdbx_seq_one_letter_code
_entity_poly.pdbx_strand_id
1 'polypeptide(L)'
;MSNKYAHRSGIVKIIFLSVGVLFVLRLSMLQLFDKEYKEKAKNQSLRNITQYPARGLMYDRNGKLLVYNEAVYDLMVIPRMVKDLDTAFFCRSVGITREDFEARMEKAYTYSPYSASIFMKQISKEDFGRWENVLYRFKGFYISKRTLRIYDRPIAAHVLGYVGEVNEHDLETNPYYKRGDYIGKSGLEASYEEELRGIKGKKIMQVDVHNREVGPYMHGQMDTMAQEGMNLYTTLDADLQEYAEKVMANKRGCIVAIEPSTGEVLALMSAPCYDPNLLVGRIRGENFKRLNSDIAKPLFNRALQAQYPPGSIFKVAQAMVALHLGVITPQTGFVCDKVIGCHNHPSARNVQEAIKMSCNPYFYYTYRRVIQQGKYKNIYKDSQYGLTVWHDYMTRFGFGYRMPIDLPGVKKGNIPDTAFYNKWYGRERWAFTTIYSNSIGQGEVEVVPLQMANLACIVANRGYFYTPHLVRYYGPDSIKNPEFYEKHETGIEREFFDIAARGMYDVVHGAGGTAHKADIPDIEVCGKTGTAENYGNDHSVFIAFAPKDKPQIAVAVYVENAQGGGGTWAAPIASLIIEKYIRGEVKRKDVEKYYTEINPCQKLPLTRRIKKPRRR
;
A
#
# COMPACT_ATOMS: atom_id res chain seq x y z
N MET A 1 -74.01 -20.04 67.43
CA MET A 1 -72.92 -19.11 67.17
C MET A 1 -72.63 -19.11 65.63
N SER A 2 -73.09 -18.06 64.97
CA SER A 2 -72.90 -17.91 63.51
C SER A 2 -71.39 -17.59 63.22
N ASN A 3 -70.80 -18.42 62.38
CA ASN A 3 -69.38 -18.32 62.06
C ASN A 3 -69.14 -17.04 61.27
N LYS A 4 -68.83 -15.93 61.95
CA LYS A 4 -68.51 -14.61 61.37
C LYS A 4 -67.30 -14.59 60.37
N TYR A 5 -66.61 -15.71 60.23
CA TYR A 5 -65.42 -15.82 59.40
C TYR A 5 -65.63 -16.61 58.09
N ALA A 6 -66.81 -17.20 57.87
CA ALA A 6 -67.07 -18.01 56.68
C ALA A 6 -66.90 -17.20 55.37
N HIS A 7 -67.33 -15.95 55.35
CA HIS A 7 -67.18 -15.03 54.22
C HIS A 7 -65.72 -14.67 53.97
N ARG A 8 -64.94 -14.50 55.05
CA ARG A 8 -63.47 -14.19 54.89
C ARG A 8 -62.68 -15.38 54.37
N SER A 9 -63.04 -16.59 54.73
CA SER A 9 -62.42 -17.82 54.19
C SER A 9 -62.60 -17.93 52.66
N GLY A 10 -63.78 -17.55 52.15
CA GLY A 10 -64.05 -17.52 50.72
C GLY A 10 -63.12 -16.51 49.95
N ILE A 11 -63.00 -15.30 50.50
CA ILE A 11 -62.17 -14.26 49.93
C ILE A 11 -60.69 -14.68 49.93
N VAL A 12 -60.18 -15.25 51.01
CA VAL A 12 -58.84 -15.75 51.13
C VAL A 12 -58.54 -16.87 50.11
N LYS A 13 -59.49 -17.83 49.95
CA LYS A 13 -59.36 -18.89 48.92
C LYS A 13 -59.28 -18.31 47.48
N ILE A 14 -60.15 -17.31 47.20
CA ILE A 14 -60.13 -16.64 45.87
C ILE A 14 -58.79 -15.90 45.61
N ILE A 15 -58.26 -15.23 46.62
CA ILE A 15 -56.95 -14.54 46.51
C ILE A 15 -55.88 -15.56 46.25
N PHE A 16 -55.78 -16.65 46.99
CA PHE A 16 -54.77 -17.70 46.74
C PHE A 16 -54.94 -18.35 45.38
N LEU A 17 -56.17 -18.61 44.93
CA LEU A 17 -56.42 -19.16 43.59
C LEU A 17 -56.01 -18.19 42.48
N SER A 18 -56.36 -16.90 42.65
CA SER A 18 -56.00 -15.84 41.71
C SER A 18 -54.49 -15.66 41.60
N VAL A 19 -53.79 -15.65 42.74
CA VAL A 19 -52.33 -15.62 42.77
C VAL A 19 -51.74 -16.86 42.10
N GLY A 20 -52.25 -18.04 42.35
CA GLY A 20 -51.82 -19.29 41.69
C GLY A 20 -52.00 -19.24 40.18
N VAL A 21 -53.21 -18.78 39.73
CA VAL A 21 -53.44 -18.61 38.26
C VAL A 21 -52.51 -17.59 37.66
N LEU A 22 -52.22 -16.50 38.36
CA LEU A 22 -51.29 -15.45 37.89
C LEU A 22 -49.87 -15.99 37.77
N PHE A 23 -49.41 -16.81 38.71
CA PHE A 23 -48.13 -17.50 38.64
C PHE A 23 -48.07 -18.50 37.49
N VAL A 24 -49.12 -19.30 37.28
CA VAL A 24 -49.19 -20.24 36.17
C VAL A 24 -49.16 -19.53 34.81
N LEU A 25 -49.92 -18.44 34.67
CA LEU A 25 -49.93 -17.60 33.49
C LEU A 25 -48.53 -16.99 33.21
N ARG A 26 -47.88 -16.46 34.26
CA ARG A 26 -46.55 -15.89 34.16
C ARG A 26 -45.49 -16.93 33.80
N LEU A 27 -45.55 -18.11 34.41
CA LEU A 27 -44.68 -19.23 34.06
C LEU A 27 -44.91 -19.71 32.64
N SER A 28 -46.15 -19.80 32.19
CA SER A 28 -46.51 -20.17 30.82
C SER A 28 -45.99 -19.13 29.80
N MET A 29 -46.12 -17.84 30.11
CA MET A 29 -45.52 -16.77 29.29
C MET A 29 -43.99 -16.90 29.18
N LEU A 30 -43.31 -17.09 30.31
CA LEU A 30 -41.86 -17.26 30.35
C LEU A 30 -41.37 -18.52 29.61
N GLN A 31 -42.10 -19.63 29.70
CA GLN A 31 -41.67 -20.90 29.09
C GLN A 31 -42.05 -21.04 27.60
N LEU A 32 -43.22 -20.49 27.21
CA LEU A 32 -43.74 -20.72 25.84
C LEU A 32 -43.47 -19.55 24.88
N PHE A 33 -43.49 -18.31 25.36
CA PHE A 33 -43.45 -17.11 24.52
C PHE A 33 -42.17 -16.31 24.62
N ASP A 34 -41.38 -16.45 25.69
CA ASP A 34 -40.15 -15.68 25.83
C ASP A 34 -38.98 -16.36 25.13
N LYS A 35 -38.68 -15.87 23.89
CA LYS A 35 -37.59 -16.35 23.07
C LYS A 35 -36.21 -16.06 23.70
N GLU A 36 -36.10 -15.00 24.48
CA GLU A 36 -34.85 -14.57 25.11
C GLU A 36 -34.34 -15.58 26.15
N TYR A 37 -35.24 -16.13 26.98
CA TYR A 37 -34.85 -17.19 27.92
C TYR A 37 -34.53 -18.52 27.26
N LYS A 38 -35.20 -18.85 26.15
CA LYS A 38 -34.85 -20.04 25.34
C LYS A 38 -33.45 -19.88 24.70
N GLU A 39 -33.13 -18.70 24.19
CA GLU A 39 -31.80 -18.44 23.63
C GLU A 39 -30.73 -18.42 24.74
N LYS A 40 -31.01 -17.83 25.90
CA LYS A 40 -30.11 -17.86 27.06
C LYS A 40 -29.85 -19.29 27.55
N ALA A 41 -30.88 -20.12 27.65
CA ALA A 41 -30.73 -21.54 28.01
C ALA A 41 -29.93 -22.35 26.99
N LYS A 42 -30.17 -22.12 25.68
CA LYS A 42 -29.34 -22.71 24.60
C LYS A 42 -27.89 -22.26 24.70
N ASN A 43 -27.66 -20.97 24.95
CA ASN A 43 -26.32 -20.42 25.05
C ASN A 43 -25.57 -20.88 26.30
N GLN A 44 -26.27 -21.33 27.34
CA GLN A 44 -25.63 -21.93 28.52
C GLN A 44 -25.24 -23.41 28.32
N SER A 45 -25.89 -24.11 27.40
CA SER A 45 -25.63 -25.52 27.11
C SER A 45 -24.83 -25.77 25.84
N LEU A 46 -24.66 -24.74 24.98
CA LEU A 46 -23.96 -24.84 23.71
C LEU A 46 -22.80 -23.85 23.64
N ARG A 47 -21.62 -24.33 23.27
CA ARG A 47 -20.42 -23.52 23.02
C ARG A 47 -20.17 -23.46 21.52
N ASN A 48 -20.12 -22.25 20.99
CA ASN A 48 -19.72 -22.01 19.61
C ASN A 48 -18.19 -21.84 19.52
N ILE A 49 -17.53 -22.75 18.85
CA ILE A 49 -16.08 -22.69 18.59
C ILE A 49 -15.90 -22.21 17.14
N THR A 50 -15.30 -21.03 16.98
CA THR A 50 -14.97 -20.50 15.64
C THR A 50 -13.82 -21.31 15.05
N GLN A 51 -14.02 -21.84 13.84
CA GLN A 51 -12.96 -22.45 13.05
C GLN A 51 -12.41 -21.40 12.10
N TYR A 52 -11.13 -21.05 12.29
CA TYR A 52 -10.46 -20.09 11.42
C TYR A 52 -9.98 -20.78 10.15
N PRO A 53 -10.31 -20.24 8.98
CA PRO A 53 -9.79 -20.74 7.71
C PRO A 53 -8.30 -20.47 7.57
N ALA A 54 -7.62 -21.23 6.72
CA ALA A 54 -6.32 -20.84 6.22
C ALA A 54 -6.48 -19.62 5.31
N ARG A 55 -5.62 -18.62 5.52
CA ARG A 55 -5.60 -17.41 4.68
C ARG A 55 -4.96 -17.75 3.33
N GLY A 56 -5.45 -17.21 2.22
CA GLY A 56 -4.92 -17.44 0.88
C GLY A 56 -3.42 -17.13 0.77
N LEU A 57 -2.71 -17.85 -0.08
CA LEU A 57 -1.27 -17.67 -0.35
C LEU A 57 -1.06 -16.54 -1.37
N MET A 58 0.16 -15.97 -1.41
CA MET A 58 0.53 -15.00 -2.45
C MET A 58 1.73 -15.51 -3.24
N TYR A 59 1.62 -15.43 -4.56
CA TYR A 59 2.65 -15.85 -5.50
C TYR A 59 3.13 -14.66 -6.34
N ASP A 60 4.37 -14.70 -6.78
CA ASP A 60 4.90 -13.76 -7.76
C ASP A 60 4.38 -14.09 -9.17
N ARG A 61 4.75 -13.26 -10.18
CA ARG A 61 4.34 -13.47 -11.58
C ARG A 61 4.85 -14.77 -12.20
N ASN A 62 5.90 -15.36 -11.63
CA ASN A 62 6.56 -16.59 -12.08
C ASN A 62 6.11 -17.83 -11.28
N GLY A 63 5.14 -17.67 -10.37
CA GLY A 63 4.63 -18.74 -9.51
C GLY A 63 5.51 -19.03 -8.28
N LYS A 64 6.49 -18.17 -7.95
CA LYS A 64 7.27 -18.27 -6.72
C LYS A 64 6.43 -17.85 -5.54
N LEU A 65 6.49 -18.61 -4.45
CA LEU A 65 5.76 -18.31 -3.22
C LEU A 65 6.36 -17.07 -2.55
N LEU A 66 5.52 -16.09 -2.23
CA LEU A 66 5.90 -14.85 -1.54
C LEU A 66 5.44 -14.86 -0.08
N VAL A 67 4.20 -15.29 0.15
CA VAL A 67 3.56 -15.25 1.46
C VAL A 67 2.79 -16.54 1.70
N TYR A 68 3.03 -17.16 2.86
CA TYR A 68 2.38 -18.41 3.25
C TYR A 68 1.95 -18.41 4.72
N ASN A 69 1.33 -19.49 5.16
CA ASN A 69 0.85 -19.64 6.52
C ASN A 69 1.66 -20.72 7.24
N GLU A 70 2.17 -20.40 8.42
CA GLU A 70 2.76 -21.37 9.32
C GLU A 70 1.83 -21.65 10.51
N ALA A 71 1.76 -22.91 10.94
CA ALA A 71 0.99 -23.26 12.12
C ALA A 71 1.73 -22.82 13.38
N VAL A 72 1.07 -22.01 14.21
CA VAL A 72 1.52 -21.63 15.54
C VAL A 72 0.45 -22.00 16.56
N TYR A 73 0.84 -22.01 17.81
CA TYR A 73 -0.01 -22.45 18.90
C TYR A 73 -0.19 -21.32 19.92
N ASP A 74 -1.43 -21.10 20.35
CA ASP A 74 -1.72 -20.22 21.49
C ASP A 74 -2.06 -21.07 22.71
N LEU A 75 -1.45 -20.77 23.87
CA LEU A 75 -1.86 -21.34 25.14
C LEU A 75 -3.05 -20.56 25.66
N MET A 76 -4.18 -21.23 25.74
CA MET A 76 -5.43 -20.70 26.23
C MET A 76 -5.64 -21.07 27.69
N VAL A 77 -6.36 -20.22 28.44
CA VAL A 77 -6.75 -20.49 29.82
C VAL A 77 -8.24 -20.18 30.03
N ILE A 78 -8.94 -21.03 30.77
CA ILE A 78 -10.24 -20.75 31.36
C ILE A 78 -10.01 -20.57 32.86
N PRO A 79 -9.99 -19.33 33.39
CA PRO A 79 -9.49 -19.05 34.73
C PRO A 79 -10.20 -19.86 35.83
N ARG A 80 -11.52 -20.00 35.78
CA ARG A 80 -12.29 -20.76 36.78
C ARG A 80 -11.99 -22.27 36.80
N MET A 81 -11.41 -22.81 35.72
CA MET A 81 -11.05 -24.22 35.64
C MET A 81 -9.65 -24.50 36.21
N VAL A 82 -8.86 -23.46 36.46
CA VAL A 82 -7.54 -23.58 37.07
C VAL A 82 -7.72 -23.81 38.56
N LYS A 83 -7.58 -25.08 39.00
CA LYS A 83 -7.66 -25.51 40.38
C LYS A 83 -6.46 -26.37 40.72
N ASP A 84 -5.93 -26.20 41.93
CA ASP A 84 -4.82 -27.02 42.47
C ASP A 84 -3.58 -27.04 41.56
N LEU A 85 -3.25 -25.89 40.94
CA LEU A 85 -2.14 -25.75 40.01
C LEU A 85 -0.82 -25.61 40.81
N ASP A 86 0.14 -26.49 40.55
CA ASP A 86 1.54 -26.24 40.93
C ASP A 86 2.11 -25.12 40.02
N THR A 87 1.95 -23.87 40.49
CA THR A 87 2.38 -22.67 39.76
C THR A 87 3.91 -22.69 39.53
N ALA A 88 4.67 -23.23 40.46
CA ALA A 88 6.14 -23.27 40.30
C ALA A 88 6.55 -24.25 39.19
N PHE A 89 5.92 -25.41 39.16
CA PHE A 89 6.16 -26.38 38.07
C PHE A 89 5.64 -25.87 36.73
N PHE A 90 4.45 -25.22 36.71
CA PHE A 90 3.94 -24.61 35.51
C PHE A 90 4.88 -23.54 34.94
N CYS A 91 5.32 -22.60 35.79
CA CYS A 91 6.21 -21.52 35.35
C CYS A 91 7.55 -22.05 34.81
N ARG A 92 8.13 -23.06 35.45
CA ARG A 92 9.35 -23.73 34.95
C ARG A 92 9.12 -24.45 33.61
N SER A 93 7.97 -25.13 33.45
CA SER A 93 7.64 -25.88 32.23
C SER A 93 7.40 -24.95 31.04
N VAL A 94 6.74 -23.79 31.28
CA VAL A 94 6.38 -22.83 30.25
C VAL A 94 7.46 -21.76 30.01
N GLY A 95 8.43 -21.66 30.96
CA GLY A 95 9.54 -20.70 30.85
C GLY A 95 9.15 -19.26 31.15
N ILE A 96 8.26 -19.04 32.13
CA ILE A 96 7.82 -17.70 32.57
C ILE A 96 8.09 -17.48 34.05
N THR A 97 8.15 -16.23 34.50
CA THR A 97 8.26 -15.91 35.93
C THR A 97 6.88 -16.04 36.61
N ARG A 98 6.92 -16.05 37.95
CA ARG A 98 5.69 -16.10 38.74
C ARG A 98 4.88 -14.81 38.61
N GLU A 99 5.55 -13.69 38.56
CA GLU A 99 4.96 -12.35 38.33
C GLU A 99 4.24 -12.27 36.97
N ASP A 100 4.88 -12.81 35.91
CA ASP A 100 4.28 -12.90 34.56
C ASP A 100 3.04 -13.80 34.57
N PHE A 101 3.07 -14.91 35.29
CA PHE A 101 1.93 -15.80 35.45
C PHE A 101 0.76 -15.09 36.11
N GLU A 102 1.01 -14.43 37.28
CA GLU A 102 -0.01 -13.73 38.04
C GLU A 102 -0.65 -12.60 37.20
N ALA A 103 0.16 -11.78 36.53
CA ALA A 103 -0.33 -10.70 35.65
C ALA A 103 -1.19 -11.21 34.50
N ARG A 104 -0.83 -12.34 33.88
CA ARG A 104 -1.61 -12.94 32.78
C ARG A 104 -2.90 -13.56 33.30
N MET A 105 -2.89 -14.19 34.46
CA MET A 105 -4.09 -14.74 35.09
C MET A 105 -5.04 -13.63 35.49
N GLU A 106 -4.58 -12.54 36.09
CA GLU A 106 -5.38 -11.38 36.44
C GLU A 106 -6.06 -10.77 35.21
N LYS A 107 -5.31 -10.62 34.11
CA LYS A 107 -5.85 -10.16 32.83
C LYS A 107 -6.94 -11.09 32.30
N ALA A 108 -6.75 -12.40 32.40
CA ALA A 108 -7.70 -13.40 31.96
C ALA A 108 -8.97 -13.38 32.83
N TYR A 109 -8.83 -13.22 34.15
CA TYR A 109 -9.97 -13.08 35.08
C TYR A 109 -10.75 -11.80 34.84
N THR A 110 -10.07 -10.67 34.60
CA THR A 110 -10.70 -9.37 34.28
C THR A 110 -11.52 -9.44 33.00
N TYR A 111 -11.04 -10.19 31.99
CA TYR A 111 -11.79 -10.41 30.77
C TYR A 111 -13.04 -11.27 31.01
N SER A 112 -12.88 -12.45 31.56
CA SER A 112 -13.95 -13.34 31.97
C SER A 112 -13.42 -14.55 32.75
N PRO A 113 -13.94 -14.87 33.94
CA PRO A 113 -13.56 -16.09 34.65
C PRO A 113 -14.02 -17.38 33.96
N TYR A 114 -15.05 -17.32 33.11
CA TYR A 114 -15.70 -18.49 32.51
C TYR A 114 -15.35 -18.73 31.03
N SER A 115 -14.85 -17.70 30.35
CA SER A 115 -14.52 -17.77 28.94
C SER A 115 -13.03 -18.06 28.74
N ALA A 116 -12.73 -18.74 27.63
CA ALA A 116 -11.36 -18.95 27.22
C ALA A 116 -10.65 -17.62 26.91
N SER A 117 -9.50 -17.41 27.51
CA SER A 117 -8.64 -16.27 27.26
C SER A 117 -7.27 -16.72 26.79
N ILE A 118 -6.60 -15.91 25.97
CA ILE A 118 -5.25 -16.21 25.53
C ILE A 118 -4.29 -15.93 26.67
N PHE A 119 -3.64 -16.97 27.20
CA PHE A 119 -2.61 -16.86 28.22
C PHE A 119 -1.24 -16.54 27.64
N MET A 120 -0.86 -17.22 26.55
CA MET A 120 0.37 -16.95 25.80
C MET A 120 0.12 -17.11 24.30
N LYS A 121 0.52 -16.10 23.53
CA LYS A 121 0.36 -16.08 22.06
C LYS A 121 1.57 -16.73 21.38
N GLN A 122 1.32 -17.37 20.24
CA GLN A 122 2.32 -17.72 19.22
C GLN A 122 3.51 -18.55 19.79
N ILE A 123 3.19 -19.69 20.30
CA ILE A 123 4.15 -20.69 20.78
C ILE A 123 4.74 -21.39 19.57
N SER A 124 6.06 -21.54 19.52
CA SER A 124 6.75 -22.28 18.47
C SER A 124 6.39 -23.78 18.49
N LYS A 125 6.64 -24.48 17.38
CA LYS A 125 6.47 -25.95 17.34
C LYS A 125 7.39 -26.63 18.34
N GLU A 126 8.58 -26.10 18.52
CA GLU A 126 9.60 -26.64 19.44
C GLU A 126 9.13 -26.50 20.90
N ASP A 127 8.61 -25.33 21.28
CA ASP A 127 8.08 -25.10 22.61
C ASP A 127 6.83 -25.94 22.86
N PHE A 128 5.92 -26.02 21.87
CA PHE A 128 4.74 -26.89 21.95
C PHE A 128 5.14 -28.35 22.15
N GLY A 129 6.09 -28.87 21.38
CA GLY A 129 6.58 -30.24 21.55
C GLY A 129 7.16 -30.53 22.93
N ARG A 130 7.80 -29.51 23.58
CA ARG A 130 8.27 -29.63 24.97
C ARG A 130 7.12 -29.67 25.98
N TRP A 131 6.03 -28.95 25.70
CA TRP A 131 4.91 -28.86 26.65
C TRP A 131 3.82 -29.90 26.46
N GLU A 132 3.71 -30.49 25.28
CA GLU A 132 2.66 -31.45 24.93
C GLU A 132 2.55 -32.59 25.98
N ASN A 133 3.69 -33.09 26.46
CA ASN A 133 3.75 -34.17 27.45
C ASN A 133 3.42 -33.75 28.89
N VAL A 134 3.30 -32.45 29.18
CA VAL A 134 3.02 -31.94 30.54
C VAL A 134 1.71 -31.14 30.64
N LEU A 135 1.17 -30.67 29.49
CA LEU A 135 -0.01 -29.81 29.45
C LEU A 135 -1.26 -30.46 30.05
N TYR A 136 -1.40 -31.80 29.94
CA TYR A 136 -2.53 -32.51 30.52
C TYR A 136 -2.63 -32.40 32.05
N ARG A 137 -1.53 -32.04 32.72
CA ARG A 137 -1.49 -31.80 34.17
C ARG A 137 -2.07 -30.46 34.58
N PHE A 138 -2.13 -29.52 33.66
CA PHE A 138 -2.55 -28.13 33.92
C PHE A 138 -4.02 -27.93 33.57
N LYS A 139 -4.91 -28.36 34.47
CA LYS A 139 -6.35 -28.19 34.30
C LYS A 139 -6.71 -26.72 34.04
N GLY A 140 -7.53 -26.48 33.02
CA GLY A 140 -7.94 -25.14 32.60
C GLY A 140 -7.06 -24.51 31.53
N PHE A 141 -5.90 -25.12 31.22
CA PHE A 141 -5.05 -24.72 30.09
C PHE A 141 -5.22 -25.70 28.93
N TYR A 142 -5.22 -25.14 27.69
CA TYR A 142 -5.24 -25.95 26.48
C TYR A 142 -4.61 -25.19 25.30
N ILE A 143 -4.23 -25.90 24.26
CA ILE A 143 -3.64 -25.34 23.05
C ILE A 143 -4.72 -25.05 22.02
N SER A 144 -4.66 -23.85 21.45
CA SER A 144 -5.43 -23.46 20.26
C SER A 144 -4.49 -23.28 19.07
N LYS A 145 -4.75 -24.00 17.98
CA LYS A 145 -4.01 -23.87 16.74
C LYS A 145 -4.41 -22.58 16.03
N ARG A 146 -3.42 -21.82 15.59
CA ARG A 146 -3.60 -20.64 14.73
C ARG A 146 -2.63 -20.66 13.56
N THR A 147 -2.89 -19.82 12.57
CA THR A 147 -1.95 -19.58 11.47
C THR A 147 -1.24 -18.26 11.67
N LEU A 148 0.07 -18.25 11.46
CA LEU A 148 0.92 -17.08 11.42
C LEU A 148 1.30 -16.81 9.97
N ARG A 149 1.24 -15.55 9.57
CA ARG A 149 1.62 -15.13 8.22
C ARG A 149 3.13 -15.04 8.13
N ILE A 150 3.73 -15.68 7.13
CA ILE A 150 5.18 -15.68 6.91
C ILE A 150 5.46 -15.17 5.51
N TYR A 151 6.46 -14.31 5.41
CA TYR A 151 6.99 -13.79 4.17
C TYR A 151 8.28 -14.53 3.85
N ASP A 152 8.28 -15.27 2.74
CA ASP A 152 9.40 -16.16 2.36
C ASP A 152 10.71 -15.39 2.19
N ARG A 153 10.62 -14.19 1.61
CA ARG A 153 11.73 -13.26 1.43
C ARG A 153 11.46 -11.94 2.14
N PRO A 154 12.49 -11.26 2.67
CA PRO A 154 12.34 -9.97 3.35
C PRO A 154 12.17 -8.80 2.37
N ILE A 155 11.30 -8.93 1.37
CA ILE A 155 11.09 -7.97 0.29
C ILE A 155 9.65 -7.48 0.19
N ALA A 156 9.43 -6.44 -0.58
CA ALA A 156 8.11 -5.93 -0.99
C ALA A 156 7.17 -5.58 0.18
N ALA A 157 7.70 -5.20 1.34
CA ALA A 157 6.90 -4.94 2.54
C ALA A 157 5.74 -3.95 2.33
N HIS A 158 5.95 -2.91 1.51
CA HIS A 158 4.92 -1.92 1.22
C HIS A 158 3.83 -2.43 0.25
N VAL A 159 4.16 -3.45 -0.55
CA VAL A 159 3.25 -4.08 -1.50
C VAL A 159 2.48 -5.21 -0.83
N LEU A 160 3.19 -6.17 -0.26
CA LEU A 160 2.56 -7.31 0.40
C LEU A 160 1.73 -6.86 1.60
N GLY A 161 2.24 -5.91 2.38
CA GLY A 161 1.59 -5.42 3.57
C GLY A 161 1.80 -6.35 4.77
N TYR A 162 0.93 -6.23 5.77
CA TYR A 162 0.98 -7.10 6.95
C TYR A 162 -0.42 -7.29 7.56
N VAL A 163 -0.55 -8.37 8.34
CA VAL A 163 -1.77 -8.73 9.06
C VAL A 163 -1.62 -8.34 10.53
N GLY A 164 -2.67 -7.77 11.10
CA GLY A 164 -2.69 -7.36 12.50
C GLY A 164 -4.01 -7.68 13.20
N GLU A 165 -4.00 -7.68 14.52
CA GLU A 165 -5.22 -7.82 15.31
C GLU A 165 -6.16 -6.64 15.04
N VAL A 166 -7.46 -6.91 14.97
CA VAL A 166 -8.51 -5.90 14.79
C VAL A 166 -8.50 -4.89 15.93
N ASN A 167 -8.73 -3.64 15.61
CA ASN A 167 -8.92 -2.56 16.58
C ASN A 167 -10.42 -2.21 16.71
N GLU A 168 -10.77 -1.22 17.54
CA GLU A 168 -12.15 -0.82 17.76
C GLU A 168 -12.82 -0.30 16.48
N HIS A 169 -12.09 0.47 15.68
CA HIS A 169 -12.59 0.97 14.41
C HIS A 169 -12.90 -0.16 13.41
N ASP A 170 -12.05 -1.19 13.33
CA ASP A 170 -12.29 -2.36 12.47
C ASP A 170 -13.57 -3.10 12.90
N LEU A 171 -13.83 -3.19 14.23
CA LEU A 171 -15.02 -3.84 14.79
C LEU A 171 -16.30 -3.05 14.52
N GLU A 172 -16.23 -1.72 14.54
CA GLU A 172 -17.36 -0.83 14.24
C GLU A 172 -17.73 -0.84 12.76
N THR A 173 -16.71 -0.92 11.89
CA THR A 173 -16.92 -0.83 10.44
C THR A 173 -17.29 -2.15 9.79
N ASN A 174 -16.91 -3.28 10.38
CA ASN A 174 -17.16 -4.61 9.79
C ASN A 174 -17.61 -5.64 10.82
N PRO A 175 -18.90 -6.02 10.84
CA PRO A 175 -19.48 -6.96 11.81
C PRO A 175 -18.98 -8.41 11.67
N TYR A 176 -18.22 -8.73 10.61
CA TYR A 176 -17.59 -10.04 10.43
C TYR A 176 -16.55 -10.34 11.52
N TYR A 177 -15.88 -9.29 12.03
CA TYR A 177 -14.78 -9.42 12.97
C TYR A 177 -15.22 -9.41 14.43
N LYS A 178 -14.46 -10.13 15.24
CA LYS A 178 -14.56 -10.14 16.71
C LYS A 178 -13.20 -9.81 17.32
N ARG A 179 -13.20 -9.35 18.57
CA ARG A 179 -11.95 -9.10 19.32
C ARG A 179 -11.06 -10.35 19.30
N GLY A 180 -9.79 -10.15 18.95
CA GLY A 180 -8.80 -11.21 18.78
C GLY A 180 -8.71 -11.80 17.36
N ASP A 181 -9.56 -11.36 16.43
CA ASP A 181 -9.41 -11.68 15.02
C ASP A 181 -8.24 -10.90 14.39
N TYR A 182 -7.79 -11.36 13.24
CA TYR A 182 -6.75 -10.72 12.44
C TYR A 182 -7.34 -10.19 11.13
N ILE A 183 -6.81 -9.04 10.68
CA ILE A 183 -7.20 -8.36 9.44
C ILE A 183 -5.96 -7.83 8.74
N GLY A 184 -5.98 -7.75 7.41
CA GLY A 184 -4.95 -7.05 6.64
C GLY A 184 -4.95 -5.55 6.96
N LYS A 185 -3.78 -5.01 7.32
CA LYS A 185 -3.61 -3.60 7.76
C LYS A 185 -3.03 -2.69 6.69
N SER A 186 -2.34 -3.24 5.72
CA SER A 186 -1.72 -2.48 4.62
C SER A 186 -1.46 -3.38 3.41
N GLY A 187 -1.08 -2.78 2.30
CA GLY A 187 -0.69 -3.50 1.10
C GLY A 187 -1.79 -4.39 0.54
N LEU A 188 -1.40 -5.44 -0.18
CA LEU A 188 -2.31 -6.43 -0.76
C LEU A 188 -3.09 -7.19 0.33
N GLU A 189 -2.49 -7.38 1.51
CA GLU A 189 -3.20 -7.98 2.65
C GLU A 189 -4.46 -7.19 3.04
N ALA A 190 -4.43 -5.87 2.90
CA ALA A 190 -5.58 -5.01 3.19
C ALA A 190 -6.53 -4.87 1.98
N SER A 191 -5.97 -4.74 0.77
CA SER A 191 -6.78 -4.53 -0.45
C SER A 191 -7.61 -5.74 -0.83
N TYR A 192 -7.06 -6.94 -0.61
CA TYR A 192 -7.69 -8.24 -0.92
C TYR A 192 -8.05 -9.01 0.35
N GLU A 193 -8.42 -8.29 1.41
CA GLU A 193 -8.77 -8.91 2.69
C GLU A 193 -9.92 -9.92 2.55
N GLU A 194 -10.94 -9.60 1.78
CA GLU A 194 -12.12 -10.46 1.63
C GLU A 194 -11.80 -11.77 0.93
N GLU A 195 -10.99 -11.71 -0.10
CA GLU A 195 -10.54 -12.86 -0.86
C GLU A 195 -9.55 -13.73 -0.06
N LEU A 196 -8.60 -13.05 0.63
CA LEU A 196 -7.55 -13.73 1.38
C LEU A 196 -8.03 -14.37 2.69
N ARG A 197 -8.96 -13.73 3.42
CA ARG A 197 -9.35 -14.15 4.77
C ARG A 197 -10.11 -15.48 4.82
N GLY A 198 -10.79 -15.86 3.71
CA GLY A 198 -11.70 -16.98 3.66
C GLY A 198 -12.97 -16.78 4.51
N ILE A 199 -13.71 -17.83 4.73
CA ILE A 199 -14.98 -17.83 5.48
C ILE A 199 -14.82 -18.68 6.74
N LYS A 200 -15.08 -18.09 7.91
CA LYS A 200 -15.01 -18.78 9.19
C LYS A 200 -16.06 -19.90 9.28
N GLY A 201 -15.63 -21.04 9.76
CA GLY A 201 -16.51 -22.14 10.16
C GLY A 201 -16.95 -21.99 11.62
N LYS A 202 -17.92 -22.79 11.99
CA LYS A 202 -18.51 -22.84 13.33
C LYS A 202 -18.67 -24.29 13.75
N LYS A 203 -18.08 -24.66 14.88
CA LYS A 203 -18.29 -25.93 15.54
C LYS A 203 -19.11 -25.72 16.79
N ILE A 204 -20.21 -26.47 16.94
CA ILE A 204 -21.12 -26.33 18.08
C ILE A 204 -20.89 -27.51 19.01
N MET A 205 -20.34 -27.22 20.20
CA MET A 205 -20.11 -28.20 21.24
C MET A 205 -21.18 -28.07 22.32
N GLN A 206 -21.71 -29.20 22.80
CA GLN A 206 -22.54 -29.27 23.99
C GLN A 206 -21.64 -29.19 25.22
N VAL A 207 -22.01 -28.34 26.17
CA VAL A 207 -21.30 -28.19 27.46
C VAL A 207 -22.23 -28.47 28.63
N ASP A 208 -21.64 -29.01 29.71
CA ASP A 208 -22.34 -29.21 30.95
C ASP A 208 -22.45 -27.93 31.78
N VAL A 209 -23.12 -28.00 32.93
CA VAL A 209 -23.31 -26.88 33.89
C VAL A 209 -21.98 -26.33 34.43
N HIS A 210 -20.90 -27.04 34.27
CA HIS A 210 -19.55 -26.63 34.63
C HIS A 210 -18.71 -26.17 33.41
N ASN A 211 -19.39 -25.95 32.25
CA ASN A 211 -18.78 -25.51 30.99
C ASN A 211 -17.73 -26.51 30.42
N ARG A 212 -17.85 -27.81 30.75
CA ARG A 212 -17.02 -28.87 30.18
C ARG A 212 -17.64 -29.39 28.91
N GLU A 213 -16.85 -29.64 27.88
CA GLU A 213 -17.32 -30.20 26.61
C GLU A 213 -17.78 -31.65 26.82
N VAL A 214 -19.02 -31.91 26.47
CA VAL A 214 -19.67 -33.23 26.53
C VAL A 214 -19.54 -33.94 25.18
N GLY A 215 -19.65 -33.18 24.08
CA GLY A 215 -19.54 -33.71 22.72
C GLY A 215 -20.09 -32.73 21.67
N PRO A 216 -20.01 -33.10 20.38
CA PRO A 216 -20.59 -32.30 19.31
C PRO A 216 -22.13 -32.23 19.46
N TYR A 217 -22.70 -31.02 19.35
CA TYR A 217 -24.15 -30.86 19.36
C TYR A 217 -24.77 -31.51 18.13
N MET A 218 -25.81 -32.33 18.32
CA MET A 218 -26.50 -33.08 17.26
C MET A 218 -25.53 -33.87 16.35
N HIS A 219 -24.49 -34.48 16.93
CA HIS A 219 -23.44 -35.19 16.18
C HIS A 219 -22.74 -34.37 15.11
N GLY A 220 -22.67 -33.03 15.29
CA GLY A 220 -21.99 -32.12 14.35
C GLY A 220 -22.82 -31.70 13.12
N GLN A 221 -24.11 -32.10 13.05
CA GLN A 221 -24.96 -31.75 11.90
C GLN A 221 -25.18 -30.23 11.72
N MET A 222 -24.97 -29.45 12.78
CA MET A 222 -25.12 -27.99 12.77
C MET A 222 -23.76 -27.27 12.61
N ASP A 223 -22.68 -28.00 12.43
CA ASP A 223 -21.37 -27.43 12.19
C ASP A 223 -21.27 -26.88 10.77
N THR A 224 -20.55 -25.78 10.60
CA THR A 224 -20.19 -25.24 9.28
C THR A 224 -18.68 -25.33 9.13
N MET A 225 -18.21 -25.88 8.02
CA MET A 225 -16.77 -25.95 7.75
C MET A 225 -16.21 -24.58 7.39
N ALA A 226 -15.00 -24.30 7.82
CA ALA A 226 -14.26 -23.14 7.35
C ALA A 226 -13.91 -23.30 5.87
N GLN A 227 -14.01 -22.22 5.09
CA GLN A 227 -13.59 -22.20 3.69
C GLN A 227 -12.30 -21.40 3.59
N GLU A 228 -11.28 -22.00 2.98
CA GLU A 228 -9.98 -21.37 2.81
C GLU A 228 -10.06 -20.10 1.97
N GLY A 229 -9.17 -19.14 2.23
CA GLY A 229 -9.04 -17.93 1.43
C GLY A 229 -8.47 -18.23 0.05
N MET A 230 -8.79 -17.35 -0.90
CA MET A 230 -8.30 -17.45 -2.28
C MET A 230 -6.84 -17.03 -2.37
N ASN A 231 -6.07 -17.74 -3.17
CA ASN A 231 -4.68 -17.38 -3.47
C ASN A 231 -4.62 -16.18 -4.42
N LEU A 232 -3.63 -15.30 -4.21
CA LEU A 232 -3.33 -14.19 -5.11
C LEU A 232 -2.10 -14.51 -5.96
N TYR A 233 -2.21 -14.25 -7.25
CA TYR A 233 -1.10 -14.30 -8.21
C TYR A 233 -0.76 -12.87 -8.60
N THR A 234 0.36 -12.39 -8.07
CA THR A 234 0.77 -11.00 -8.24
C THR A 234 1.48 -10.78 -9.57
N THR A 235 1.62 -9.52 -9.96
CA THR A 235 2.40 -9.10 -11.13
C THR A 235 3.86 -8.86 -10.80
N LEU A 236 4.22 -8.87 -9.50
CA LEU A 236 5.59 -8.67 -9.04
C LEU A 236 6.54 -9.73 -9.59
N ASP A 237 7.69 -9.30 -10.03
CA ASP A 237 8.86 -10.15 -10.22
C ASP A 237 9.70 -10.09 -8.94
N ALA A 238 9.72 -11.19 -8.18
CA ALA A 238 10.39 -11.25 -6.89
C ALA A 238 11.90 -10.97 -6.97
N ASP A 239 12.54 -11.44 -8.03
CA ASP A 239 13.98 -11.26 -8.21
C ASP A 239 14.32 -9.82 -8.64
N LEU A 240 13.43 -9.17 -9.41
CA LEU A 240 13.58 -7.76 -9.77
C LEU A 240 13.31 -6.86 -8.56
N GLN A 241 12.29 -7.19 -7.75
CA GLN A 241 11.96 -6.46 -6.52
C GLN A 241 13.13 -6.51 -5.52
N GLU A 242 13.68 -7.71 -5.26
CA GLU A 242 14.83 -7.90 -4.38
C GLU A 242 16.04 -7.12 -4.87
N TYR A 243 16.28 -7.17 -6.18
CA TYR A 243 17.36 -6.41 -6.80
C TYR A 243 17.17 -4.89 -6.65
N ALA A 244 15.95 -4.38 -6.86
CA ALA A 244 15.62 -2.97 -6.67
C ALA A 244 15.88 -2.51 -5.24
N GLU A 245 15.48 -3.31 -4.25
CA GLU A 245 15.71 -3.04 -2.83
C GLU A 245 17.21 -3.05 -2.49
N LYS A 246 17.96 -4.00 -3.03
CA LYS A 246 19.42 -4.08 -2.87
C LYS A 246 20.12 -2.82 -3.40
N VAL A 247 19.80 -2.38 -4.60
CA VAL A 247 20.44 -1.19 -5.21
C VAL A 247 20.10 0.10 -4.44
N MET A 248 18.94 0.15 -3.79
CA MET A 248 18.50 1.31 -3.01
C MET A 248 18.80 1.22 -1.51
N ALA A 249 19.46 0.18 -1.03
CA ALA A 249 19.64 -0.10 0.41
C ALA A 249 20.21 1.08 1.22
N ASN A 250 21.16 1.84 0.64
CA ASN A 250 21.80 2.99 1.29
C ASN A 250 21.25 4.34 0.82
N LYS A 251 20.04 4.37 0.29
CA LYS A 251 19.45 5.57 -0.32
C LYS A 251 18.05 5.83 0.25
N ARG A 252 17.52 7.01 -0.01
CA ARG A 252 16.12 7.35 0.24
C ARG A 252 15.46 7.66 -1.08
N GLY A 253 14.28 7.10 -1.30
CA GLY A 253 13.57 7.30 -2.56
C GLY A 253 12.71 6.10 -2.92
N CYS A 254 12.48 5.90 -4.19
CA CYS A 254 11.67 4.79 -4.68
C CYS A 254 12.01 4.41 -6.12
N ILE A 255 11.60 3.17 -6.47
CA ILE A 255 11.60 2.66 -7.83
C ILE A 255 10.21 2.11 -8.11
N VAL A 256 9.65 2.45 -9.27
CA VAL A 256 8.43 1.85 -9.81
C VAL A 256 8.75 1.35 -11.21
N ALA A 257 8.56 0.07 -11.45
CA ALA A 257 8.73 -0.57 -12.75
C ALA A 257 7.42 -1.20 -13.20
N ILE A 258 7.00 -0.91 -14.44
CA ILE A 258 5.70 -1.32 -15.01
C ILE A 258 5.96 -1.94 -16.38
N GLU A 259 5.23 -2.99 -16.71
CA GLU A 259 5.13 -3.52 -18.07
C GLU A 259 4.16 -2.65 -18.89
N PRO A 260 4.64 -1.89 -19.91
CA PRO A 260 3.78 -0.90 -20.55
C PRO A 260 2.57 -1.50 -21.28
N SER A 261 2.74 -2.70 -21.83
CA SER A 261 1.70 -3.37 -22.64
C SER A 261 0.51 -3.88 -21.84
N THR A 262 0.65 -4.04 -20.52
CA THR A 262 -0.37 -4.64 -19.65
C THR A 262 -0.76 -3.75 -18.47
N GLY A 263 0.11 -2.81 -18.04
CA GLY A 263 -0.04 -2.07 -16.80
C GLY A 263 0.42 -2.85 -15.55
N GLU A 264 0.92 -4.09 -15.72
CA GLU A 264 1.42 -4.92 -14.62
C GLU A 264 2.63 -4.26 -13.94
N VAL A 265 2.55 -4.06 -12.63
CA VAL A 265 3.66 -3.53 -11.83
C VAL A 265 4.65 -4.65 -11.53
N LEU A 266 5.83 -4.56 -12.14
CA LEU A 266 6.90 -5.55 -12.04
C LEU A 266 7.68 -5.44 -10.73
N ALA A 267 7.89 -4.20 -10.27
CA ALA A 267 8.51 -3.90 -8.98
C ALA A 267 8.01 -2.54 -8.48
N LEU A 268 7.76 -2.46 -7.18
CA LEU A 268 7.39 -1.24 -6.47
C LEU A 268 8.10 -1.22 -5.12
N MET A 269 9.13 -0.40 -5.01
CA MET A 269 9.91 -0.32 -3.78
C MET A 269 9.99 1.11 -3.25
N SER A 270 10.07 1.23 -1.94
CA SER A 270 10.27 2.48 -1.21
C SER A 270 11.42 2.30 -0.22
N ALA A 271 12.46 3.12 -0.36
CA ALA A 271 13.63 3.10 0.52
C ALA A 271 13.58 4.21 1.58
N PRO A 272 13.98 3.93 2.83
CA PRO A 272 14.49 2.63 3.29
C PRO A 272 13.41 1.56 3.36
N CYS A 273 13.78 0.34 2.95
CA CYS A 273 12.93 -0.83 3.08
C CYS A 273 12.95 -1.39 4.50
N TYR A 274 12.02 -2.26 4.81
CA TYR A 274 12.02 -3.05 6.03
C TYR A 274 11.57 -4.49 5.73
N ASP A 275 12.01 -5.43 6.56
CA ASP A 275 11.57 -6.82 6.47
C ASP A 275 10.10 -6.92 6.92
N PRO A 276 9.15 -7.39 6.09
CA PRO A 276 7.75 -7.54 6.46
C PRO A 276 7.55 -8.48 7.67
N ASN A 277 8.44 -9.45 7.89
CA ASN A 277 8.40 -10.34 9.05
C ASN A 277 8.59 -9.59 10.38
N LEU A 278 9.16 -8.39 10.41
CA LEU A 278 9.21 -7.55 11.59
C LEU A 278 7.82 -7.15 12.11
N LEU A 279 6.82 -7.12 11.23
CA LEU A 279 5.44 -6.79 11.57
C LEU A 279 4.56 -8.03 11.78
N VAL A 280 5.19 -9.18 12.00
CA VAL A 280 4.55 -10.45 12.32
C VAL A 280 4.89 -10.85 13.76
N GLY A 281 3.99 -11.57 14.40
CA GLY A 281 4.30 -12.20 15.66
C GLY A 281 4.20 -11.32 16.90
N ARG A 282 4.80 -11.82 18.00
CA ARG A 282 4.66 -11.23 19.36
C ARG A 282 5.29 -9.86 19.49
N ILE A 283 6.43 -9.64 18.82
CA ILE A 283 7.22 -8.39 18.88
C ILE A 283 6.75 -7.33 17.87
N ARG A 284 5.68 -7.61 17.10
CA ARG A 284 5.15 -6.69 16.10
C ARG A 284 4.95 -5.28 16.64
N GLY A 285 4.35 -5.15 17.83
CA GLY A 285 4.05 -3.84 18.42
C GLY A 285 5.29 -3.00 18.70
N GLU A 286 6.36 -3.60 19.20
CA GLU A 286 7.66 -2.95 19.46
C GLU A 286 8.35 -2.57 18.15
N ASN A 287 8.39 -3.50 17.19
CA ASN A 287 8.95 -3.25 15.88
C ASN A 287 8.20 -2.14 15.14
N PHE A 288 6.85 -2.12 15.19
CA PHE A 288 6.07 -1.05 14.60
C PHE A 288 6.40 0.31 15.22
N LYS A 289 6.50 0.40 16.56
CA LYS A 289 6.91 1.64 17.25
C LYS A 289 8.29 2.10 16.80
N ARG A 290 9.25 1.18 16.70
CA ARG A 290 10.62 1.47 16.23
C ARG A 290 10.63 2.00 14.81
N LEU A 291 9.95 1.30 13.87
CA LEU A 291 9.86 1.72 12.47
C LEU A 291 9.12 3.06 12.30
N ASN A 292 8.07 3.29 13.10
CA ASN A 292 7.28 4.52 13.04
C ASN A 292 8.03 5.74 13.59
N SER A 293 8.90 5.53 14.61
CA SER A 293 9.72 6.58 15.21
C SER A 293 10.99 6.89 14.41
N ASP A 294 11.34 6.06 13.43
CA ASP A 294 12.54 6.26 12.61
C ASP A 294 12.40 7.51 11.72
N ILE A 295 13.39 8.41 11.81
CA ILE A 295 13.47 9.66 11.04
C ILE A 295 13.47 9.39 9.53
N ALA A 296 14.01 8.26 9.09
CA ALA A 296 14.03 7.87 7.69
C ALA A 296 12.66 7.40 7.15
N LYS A 297 11.68 7.22 8.05
CA LYS A 297 10.28 6.84 7.76
C LYS A 297 10.17 5.60 6.86
N PRO A 298 10.66 4.43 7.30
CA PRO A 298 10.59 3.20 6.50
C PRO A 298 9.16 2.73 6.23
N LEU A 299 8.18 3.06 7.08
CA LEU A 299 6.76 2.72 6.85
C LEU A 299 6.08 3.59 5.77
N PHE A 300 6.68 4.70 5.38
CA PHE A 300 6.13 5.62 4.39
C PHE A 300 6.37 5.10 2.97
N ASN A 301 5.30 4.75 2.26
CA ASN A 301 5.38 4.28 0.88
C ASN A 301 5.61 5.45 -0.08
N ARG A 302 6.88 5.76 -0.37
CA ARG A 302 7.26 6.87 -1.25
C ARG A 302 6.74 6.73 -2.67
N ALA A 303 6.61 5.50 -3.16
CA ALA A 303 6.14 5.25 -4.51
C ALA A 303 4.69 5.70 -4.74
N LEU A 304 3.85 5.66 -3.68
CA LEU A 304 2.41 5.95 -3.76
C LEU A 304 1.96 7.19 -2.98
N GLN A 305 2.71 7.58 -1.94
CA GLN A 305 2.29 8.62 -1.01
C GLN A 305 3.11 9.92 -1.09
N ALA A 306 4.34 9.84 -1.56
CA ALA A 306 5.15 11.04 -1.74
C ALA A 306 4.66 11.84 -2.95
N GLN A 307 4.58 13.14 -2.76
CA GLN A 307 4.21 14.11 -3.78
C GLN A 307 5.44 14.99 -4.02
N TYR A 308 6.02 14.88 -5.19
CA TYR A 308 7.26 15.54 -5.54
C TYR A 308 7.11 16.42 -6.77
N PRO A 309 7.83 17.53 -6.87
CA PRO A 309 7.99 18.21 -8.15
C PRO A 309 8.63 17.24 -9.17
N PRO A 310 8.02 17.03 -10.34
CA PRO A 310 8.55 16.10 -11.34
C PRO A 310 9.84 16.61 -12.01
N GLY A 311 10.06 17.93 -11.94
CA GLY A 311 11.18 18.55 -12.65
C GLY A 311 11.13 18.31 -14.15
N SER A 312 12.28 18.24 -14.78
CA SER A 312 12.38 18.16 -16.25
C SER A 312 11.81 16.91 -16.91
N ILE A 313 11.41 15.87 -16.17
CA ILE A 313 10.68 14.74 -16.77
C ILE A 313 9.31 15.18 -17.30
N PHE A 314 8.71 16.18 -16.67
CA PHE A 314 7.41 16.73 -17.04
C PHE A 314 7.40 17.40 -18.43
N LYS A 315 8.57 17.83 -18.92
CA LYS A 315 8.73 18.41 -20.25
C LYS A 315 8.29 17.49 -21.38
N VAL A 316 8.32 16.18 -21.18
CA VAL A 316 7.83 15.21 -22.16
C VAL A 316 6.33 15.40 -22.38
N ALA A 317 5.53 15.45 -21.33
CA ALA A 317 4.10 15.72 -21.42
C ALA A 317 3.82 17.12 -21.99
N GLN A 318 4.59 18.12 -21.58
CA GLN A 318 4.48 19.51 -22.09
C GLN A 318 4.66 19.56 -23.63
N ALA A 319 5.65 18.85 -24.15
CA ALA A 319 5.91 18.79 -25.60
C ALA A 319 4.74 18.17 -26.36
N MET A 320 4.19 17.07 -25.83
CA MET A 320 3.06 16.37 -26.46
C MET A 320 1.82 17.24 -26.55
N VAL A 321 1.45 17.89 -25.44
CA VAL A 321 0.31 18.81 -25.40
C VAL A 321 0.51 19.99 -26.35
N ALA A 322 1.69 20.57 -26.38
CA ALA A 322 1.96 21.72 -27.24
C ALA A 322 1.94 21.39 -28.74
N LEU A 323 2.43 20.21 -29.13
CA LEU A 323 2.36 19.71 -30.51
C LEU A 323 0.90 19.44 -30.90
N HIS A 324 0.14 18.75 -30.08
CA HIS A 324 -1.26 18.44 -30.32
C HIS A 324 -2.14 19.70 -30.47
N LEU A 325 -1.91 20.70 -29.62
CA LEU A 325 -2.60 22.00 -29.73
C LEU A 325 -2.16 22.84 -30.94
N GLY A 326 -1.16 22.39 -31.68
CA GLY A 326 -0.60 23.11 -32.83
C GLY A 326 0.10 24.44 -32.47
N VAL A 327 0.34 24.71 -31.18
CA VAL A 327 1.03 25.96 -30.75
C VAL A 327 2.53 25.93 -31.02
N ILE A 328 3.08 24.74 -31.28
CA ILE A 328 4.39 24.49 -31.86
C ILE A 328 4.31 23.39 -32.90
N THR A 329 5.28 23.34 -33.80
CA THR A 329 5.49 22.24 -34.76
C THR A 329 6.72 21.41 -34.36
N PRO A 330 6.89 20.21 -34.89
CA PRO A 330 8.10 19.41 -34.65
C PRO A 330 9.40 20.17 -34.89
N GLN A 331 9.41 21.10 -35.85
CA GLN A 331 10.58 21.90 -36.27
C GLN A 331 10.71 23.22 -35.52
N THR A 332 9.80 23.56 -34.62
CA THR A 332 9.89 24.78 -33.85
C THR A 332 11.16 24.81 -33.02
N GLY A 333 12.00 25.82 -33.21
CA GLY A 333 13.18 26.08 -32.41
C GLY A 333 13.03 27.33 -31.56
N PHE A 334 13.71 27.38 -30.40
CA PHE A 334 13.84 28.56 -29.56
C PHE A 334 15.28 28.78 -29.15
N VAL A 335 15.66 30.05 -29.01
CA VAL A 335 16.99 30.42 -28.48
C VAL A 335 17.05 30.10 -26.99
N CYS A 336 18.18 29.57 -26.54
CA CYS A 336 18.43 29.39 -25.11
C CYS A 336 19.02 30.67 -24.50
N ASP A 337 18.18 31.67 -24.32
CA ASP A 337 18.52 33.00 -23.79
C ASP A 337 18.59 33.07 -22.25
N LYS A 338 18.41 31.91 -21.58
CA LYS A 338 18.43 31.80 -20.12
C LYS A 338 17.39 32.65 -19.39
N VAL A 339 16.27 33.00 -20.05
CA VAL A 339 15.11 33.67 -19.43
C VAL A 339 14.66 32.96 -18.14
N ILE A 340 14.87 31.67 -18.09
CA ILE A 340 14.80 30.82 -16.91
C ILE A 340 16.12 30.02 -16.81
N GLY A 341 16.65 29.83 -15.60
CA GLY A 341 17.94 29.18 -15.39
C GLY A 341 18.10 27.88 -16.19
N CYS A 342 19.19 27.73 -16.92
CA CYS A 342 19.49 26.58 -17.76
C CYS A 342 20.99 26.29 -17.75
N HIS A 343 21.35 25.02 -17.91
CA HIS A 343 22.75 24.59 -18.10
C HIS A 343 23.29 25.01 -19.47
N ASN A 344 24.59 24.88 -19.67
CA ASN A 344 25.22 25.27 -20.95
C ASN A 344 24.99 24.20 -22.02
N HIS A 345 24.33 24.59 -23.10
CA HIS A 345 24.12 23.80 -24.31
C HIS A 345 23.76 24.71 -25.48
N PRO A 346 23.87 24.29 -26.73
CA PRO A 346 23.39 25.02 -27.90
C PRO A 346 21.85 25.24 -27.83
N SER A 347 21.35 26.24 -28.53
CA SER A 347 19.92 26.43 -28.69
C SER A 347 19.27 25.24 -29.38
N ALA A 348 18.10 24.79 -28.87
CA ALA A 348 17.38 23.67 -29.47
C ALA A 348 16.67 24.12 -30.76
N ARG A 349 16.95 23.46 -31.86
CA ARG A 349 16.41 23.78 -33.20
C ARG A 349 15.04 23.15 -33.44
N ASN A 350 14.66 22.16 -32.62
CA ASN A 350 13.42 21.42 -32.72
C ASN A 350 13.02 20.78 -31.37
N VAL A 351 11.85 20.18 -31.31
CA VAL A 351 11.32 19.51 -30.09
C VAL A 351 12.21 18.37 -29.62
N GLN A 352 12.72 17.53 -30.53
CA GLN A 352 13.58 16.37 -30.21
C GLN A 352 14.87 16.84 -29.52
N GLU A 353 15.56 17.86 -30.07
CA GLU A 353 16.76 18.46 -29.44
C GLU A 353 16.44 19.11 -28.09
N ALA A 354 15.26 19.74 -27.94
CA ALA A 354 14.84 20.34 -26.68
C ALA A 354 14.62 19.29 -25.57
N ILE A 355 14.06 18.12 -25.91
CA ILE A 355 13.94 16.99 -24.99
C ILE A 355 15.32 16.42 -24.66
N LYS A 356 16.17 16.19 -25.66
CA LYS A 356 17.55 15.69 -25.50
C LYS A 356 18.37 16.53 -24.54
N MET A 357 18.44 17.83 -24.78
CA MET A 357 19.22 18.76 -23.98
C MET A 357 18.49 19.25 -22.75
N SER A 358 17.22 18.91 -22.58
CA SER A 358 16.40 19.38 -21.44
C SER A 358 16.36 20.90 -21.30
N CYS A 359 16.25 21.66 -22.40
CA CYS A 359 16.37 23.10 -22.44
C CYS A 359 15.20 23.79 -21.69
N ASN A 360 15.49 24.51 -20.59
CA ASN A 360 14.46 25.21 -19.81
C ASN A 360 13.81 26.37 -20.59
N PRO A 361 14.56 27.30 -21.27
CA PRO A 361 13.96 28.35 -22.06
C PRO A 361 13.05 27.83 -23.18
N TYR A 362 13.39 26.71 -23.83
CA TYR A 362 12.54 26.11 -24.83
C TYR A 362 11.14 25.79 -24.24
N PHE A 363 11.10 25.11 -23.11
CA PHE A 363 9.83 24.74 -22.46
C PHE A 363 9.11 25.90 -21.80
N TYR A 364 9.82 26.94 -21.40
CA TYR A 364 9.23 28.22 -20.97
C TYR A 364 8.43 28.86 -22.11
N TYR A 365 9.00 29.00 -23.30
CA TYR A 365 8.31 29.55 -24.46
C TYR A 365 7.19 28.63 -24.99
N THR A 366 7.43 27.34 -24.98
CA THR A 366 6.40 26.34 -25.33
C THR A 366 5.19 26.47 -24.42
N TYR A 367 5.39 26.45 -23.11
CA TYR A 367 4.32 26.56 -22.13
C TYR A 367 3.60 27.91 -22.21
N ARG A 368 4.35 29.00 -22.46
CA ARG A 368 3.74 30.31 -22.70
C ARG A 368 2.74 30.26 -23.87
N ARG A 369 3.07 29.59 -24.96
CA ARG A 369 2.15 29.43 -26.11
C ARG A 369 0.94 28.55 -25.78
N VAL A 370 1.10 27.57 -24.93
CA VAL A 370 -0.02 26.74 -24.42
C VAL A 370 -0.95 27.53 -23.52
N ILE A 371 -0.40 28.39 -22.67
CA ILE A 371 -1.18 29.17 -21.69
C ILE A 371 -1.79 30.44 -22.31
N GLN A 372 -1.08 31.06 -23.24
CA GLN A 372 -1.50 32.29 -23.93
C GLN A 372 -1.66 32.02 -25.42
N GLN A 373 -2.82 31.46 -25.79
CA GLN A 373 -3.13 31.05 -27.15
C GLN A 373 -3.71 32.20 -28.02
N GLY A 374 -3.93 33.38 -27.44
CA GLY A 374 -4.53 34.54 -28.13
C GLY A 374 -6.05 34.40 -28.33
N LYS A 375 -6.71 33.50 -27.60
CA LYS A 375 -8.16 33.31 -27.66
C LYS A 375 -8.91 34.52 -27.13
N TYR A 376 -8.34 35.20 -26.16
CA TYR A 376 -8.90 36.41 -25.54
C TYR A 376 -7.89 37.56 -25.58
N LYS A 377 -8.36 38.80 -25.87
CA LYS A 377 -7.54 40.03 -25.78
C LYS A 377 -7.04 40.28 -24.37
N ASN A 378 -7.83 39.91 -23.35
CA ASN A 378 -7.44 40.01 -21.95
C ASN A 378 -6.49 38.86 -21.60
N ILE A 379 -5.24 39.19 -21.25
CA ILE A 379 -4.18 38.26 -20.95
C ILE A 379 -4.51 37.31 -19.77
N TYR A 380 -5.26 37.81 -18.78
CA TYR A 380 -5.68 36.99 -17.63
C TYR A 380 -6.70 35.93 -18.03
N LYS A 381 -7.70 36.34 -18.83
CA LYS A 381 -8.71 35.40 -19.38
C LYS A 381 -8.10 34.39 -20.34
N ASP A 382 -7.16 34.81 -21.17
CA ASP A 382 -6.44 33.93 -22.09
C ASP A 382 -5.61 32.91 -21.32
N SER A 383 -4.92 33.35 -20.26
CA SER A 383 -4.15 32.44 -19.39
C SER A 383 -5.04 31.44 -18.63
N GLN A 384 -6.23 31.84 -18.20
CA GLN A 384 -7.19 30.93 -17.56
C GLN A 384 -7.71 29.89 -18.54
N TYR A 385 -8.04 30.29 -19.76
CA TYR A 385 -8.43 29.38 -20.82
C TYR A 385 -7.34 28.34 -21.13
N GLY A 386 -6.11 28.83 -21.39
CA GLY A 386 -4.98 27.96 -21.70
C GLY A 386 -4.64 26.99 -20.56
N LEU A 387 -4.70 27.46 -19.31
CA LEU A 387 -4.51 26.59 -18.15
C LEU A 387 -5.60 25.51 -18.03
N THR A 388 -6.84 25.83 -18.32
CA THR A 388 -7.95 24.84 -18.30
C THR A 388 -7.70 23.75 -19.34
N VAL A 389 -7.33 24.13 -20.56
CA VAL A 389 -6.99 23.17 -21.63
C VAL A 389 -5.78 22.31 -21.24
N TRP A 390 -4.73 22.94 -20.74
CA TRP A 390 -3.53 22.24 -20.28
C TRP A 390 -3.81 21.26 -19.14
N HIS A 391 -4.59 21.68 -18.15
CA HIS A 391 -4.97 20.83 -17.01
C HIS A 391 -5.74 19.58 -17.47
N ASP A 392 -6.67 19.71 -18.43
CA ASP A 392 -7.42 18.59 -18.97
C ASP A 392 -6.47 17.54 -19.59
N TYR A 393 -5.51 17.97 -20.43
CA TYR A 393 -4.52 17.04 -20.99
C TYR A 393 -3.62 16.42 -19.93
N MET A 394 -3.17 17.18 -18.91
CA MET A 394 -2.37 16.61 -17.82
C MET A 394 -3.15 15.54 -17.06
N THR A 395 -4.45 15.71 -16.88
CA THR A 395 -5.32 14.69 -16.27
C THR A 395 -5.40 13.43 -17.15
N ARG A 396 -5.49 13.56 -18.45
CA ARG A 396 -5.46 12.41 -19.39
C ARG A 396 -4.13 11.66 -19.37
N PHE A 397 -3.03 12.28 -18.98
CA PHE A 397 -1.75 11.62 -18.69
C PHE A 397 -1.73 10.87 -17.34
N GLY A 398 -2.80 10.86 -16.60
CA GLY A 398 -2.86 10.20 -15.30
C GLY A 398 -2.36 11.05 -14.13
N PHE A 399 -2.15 12.36 -14.32
CA PHE A 399 -1.74 13.28 -13.26
C PHE A 399 -2.94 13.92 -12.55
N GLY A 400 -2.74 14.39 -11.31
CA GLY A 400 -3.72 15.19 -10.59
C GLY A 400 -4.90 14.42 -9.98
N TYR A 401 -5.02 13.12 -10.17
CA TYR A 401 -6.01 12.26 -9.51
C TYR A 401 -5.37 11.01 -8.90
N ARG A 402 -6.10 10.33 -8.03
CA ARG A 402 -5.64 9.07 -7.43
C ARG A 402 -5.75 7.97 -8.48
N MET A 403 -4.63 7.44 -8.93
CA MET A 403 -4.63 6.29 -9.83
C MET A 403 -5.26 5.08 -9.11
N PRO A 404 -6.19 4.37 -9.75
CA PRO A 404 -6.93 3.26 -9.12
C PRO A 404 -6.12 1.96 -9.09
N ILE A 405 -4.86 2.03 -8.60
CA ILE A 405 -4.05 0.85 -8.32
C ILE A 405 -4.65 0.08 -7.14
N ASP A 406 -4.47 -1.21 -7.13
CA ASP A 406 -4.94 -2.14 -6.11
C ASP A 406 -4.15 -2.10 -4.79
N LEU A 407 -3.65 -0.92 -4.42
CA LEU A 407 -3.02 -0.64 -3.13
C LEU A 407 -3.66 0.57 -2.45
N PRO A 408 -3.79 0.55 -1.12
CA PRO A 408 -4.40 1.66 -0.39
C PRO A 408 -3.44 2.85 -0.24
N GLY A 409 -4.01 4.03 0.00
CA GLY A 409 -3.27 5.20 0.43
C GLY A 409 -2.61 6.02 -0.67
N VAL A 410 -2.92 5.76 -1.95
CA VAL A 410 -2.38 6.53 -3.09
C VAL A 410 -2.75 7.99 -3.00
N LYS A 411 -1.78 8.88 -3.20
CA LYS A 411 -1.99 10.33 -3.30
C LYS A 411 -2.23 10.76 -4.75
N LYS A 412 -2.90 11.89 -4.92
CA LYS A 412 -3.25 12.39 -6.25
C LYS A 412 -2.18 13.26 -6.91
N GLY A 413 -1.19 13.76 -6.12
CA GLY A 413 -0.35 14.86 -6.56
C GLY A 413 -1.11 16.21 -6.58
N ASN A 414 -0.53 17.18 -7.21
CA ASN A 414 -1.16 18.48 -7.45
C ASN A 414 -0.85 18.95 -8.87
N ILE A 415 -1.87 18.99 -9.71
CA ILE A 415 -1.82 19.69 -11.01
C ILE A 415 -2.75 20.89 -10.84
N PRO A 416 -2.18 22.10 -10.75
CA PRO A 416 -2.98 23.29 -10.45
C PRO A 416 -3.94 23.62 -11.59
N ASP A 417 -5.18 23.93 -11.23
CA ASP A 417 -6.24 24.39 -12.12
C ASP A 417 -6.51 25.90 -11.93
N THR A 418 -7.47 26.41 -12.66
CA THR A 418 -7.89 27.82 -12.54
C THR A 418 -8.48 28.15 -11.18
N ALA A 419 -9.17 27.20 -10.54
CA ALA A 419 -9.74 27.41 -9.21
C ALA A 419 -8.64 27.55 -8.16
N PHE A 420 -7.56 26.75 -8.27
CA PHE A 420 -6.39 26.85 -7.42
C PHE A 420 -5.77 28.26 -7.46
N TYR A 421 -5.43 28.77 -8.65
CA TYR A 421 -4.80 30.08 -8.77
C TYR A 421 -5.77 31.24 -8.44
N ASN A 422 -7.05 31.12 -8.78
CA ASN A 422 -8.06 32.10 -8.40
C ASN A 422 -8.22 32.24 -6.88
N LYS A 423 -8.04 31.14 -6.14
CA LYS A 423 -8.06 31.16 -4.66
C LYS A 423 -6.88 31.94 -4.08
N TRP A 424 -5.68 31.77 -4.64
CA TRP A 424 -4.46 32.38 -4.09
C TRP A 424 -4.22 33.80 -4.58
N TYR A 425 -4.52 34.11 -5.84
CA TYR A 425 -4.20 35.38 -6.48
C TYR A 425 -5.44 36.25 -6.77
N GLY A 426 -6.63 35.69 -6.74
CA GLY A 426 -7.87 36.34 -7.16
C GLY A 426 -8.17 36.14 -8.66
N ARG A 427 -9.44 36.24 -9.02
CA ARG A 427 -9.88 36.13 -10.42
C ARG A 427 -9.26 37.22 -11.29
N GLU A 428 -8.79 36.86 -12.48
CA GLU A 428 -8.19 37.78 -13.47
C GLU A 428 -6.97 38.61 -12.92
N ARG A 429 -6.27 38.04 -11.92
CA ARG A 429 -5.08 38.67 -11.32
C ARG A 429 -3.79 37.88 -11.49
N TRP A 430 -3.83 36.77 -12.21
CA TRP A 430 -2.68 35.91 -12.52
C TRP A 430 -2.65 35.60 -14.02
N ALA A 431 -1.46 35.44 -14.55
CA ALA A 431 -1.21 35.13 -15.94
C ALA A 431 -0.01 34.18 -16.06
N PHE A 432 0.45 33.87 -17.25
CA PHE A 432 1.62 33.04 -17.52
C PHE A 432 2.83 33.40 -16.63
N THR A 433 3.08 34.68 -16.43
CA THR A 433 4.21 35.18 -15.61
C THR A 433 4.13 34.78 -14.14
N THR A 434 2.96 34.42 -13.64
CA THR A 434 2.75 33.94 -12.28
C THR A 434 3.04 32.44 -12.18
N ILE A 435 2.77 31.68 -13.26
CA ILE A 435 2.73 30.22 -13.27
C ILE A 435 3.81 29.57 -14.16
N TYR A 436 4.79 30.34 -14.60
CA TYR A 436 5.79 29.86 -15.57
C TYR A 436 6.64 28.69 -15.07
N SER A 437 6.79 28.53 -13.74
CA SER A 437 7.53 27.41 -13.13
C SER A 437 6.95 26.04 -13.50
N ASN A 438 5.65 25.96 -13.78
CA ASN A 438 4.99 24.74 -14.25
C ASN A 438 5.58 24.24 -15.57
N SER A 439 6.15 25.14 -16.38
CA SER A 439 6.78 24.78 -17.68
C SER A 439 7.89 23.75 -17.57
N ILE A 440 8.57 23.70 -16.43
CA ILE A 440 9.70 22.81 -16.16
C ILE A 440 9.39 21.78 -15.05
N GLY A 441 8.11 21.66 -14.66
CA GLY A 441 7.67 20.72 -13.62
C GLY A 441 8.11 21.12 -12.22
N GLN A 442 8.12 22.44 -11.95
CA GLN A 442 8.41 23.05 -10.65
C GLN A 442 7.21 23.92 -10.22
N GLY A 443 7.36 24.66 -9.14
CA GLY A 443 6.27 25.48 -8.59
C GLY A 443 5.25 24.62 -7.87
N GLU A 444 3.99 24.77 -8.26
CA GLU A 444 2.88 24.09 -7.60
C GLU A 444 2.58 22.69 -8.15
N VAL A 445 3.31 22.27 -9.20
CA VAL A 445 3.15 20.92 -9.79
C VAL A 445 3.83 19.89 -8.90
N GLU A 446 3.03 18.96 -8.40
CA GLU A 446 3.50 17.80 -7.65
C GLU A 446 2.89 16.51 -8.24
N VAL A 447 3.70 15.48 -8.40
CA VAL A 447 3.27 14.18 -8.90
C VAL A 447 3.77 13.05 -8.01
N VAL A 448 3.07 11.93 -8.08
CA VAL A 448 3.45 10.70 -7.35
C VAL A 448 4.38 9.88 -8.24
N PRO A 449 5.40 9.20 -7.70
CA PRO A 449 6.32 8.36 -8.50
C PRO A 449 5.63 7.32 -9.38
N LEU A 450 4.52 6.74 -8.94
CA LEU A 450 3.70 5.87 -9.78
C LEU A 450 3.23 6.59 -11.06
N GLN A 451 2.81 7.85 -10.95
CA GLN A 451 2.39 8.66 -12.11
C GLN A 451 3.58 8.98 -13.03
N MET A 452 4.80 9.12 -12.46
CA MET A 452 6.02 9.30 -13.25
C MET A 452 6.34 8.05 -14.09
N ALA A 453 6.20 6.85 -13.51
CA ALA A 453 6.37 5.59 -14.22
C ALA A 453 5.29 5.42 -15.31
N ASN A 454 4.05 5.81 -15.01
CA ASN A 454 2.97 5.80 -15.97
C ASN A 454 3.23 6.72 -17.18
N LEU A 455 3.83 7.89 -16.97
CA LEU A 455 4.25 8.76 -18.08
C LEU A 455 5.23 8.03 -19.04
N ALA A 456 6.16 7.26 -18.49
CA ALA A 456 7.06 6.45 -19.31
C ALA A 456 6.28 5.36 -20.09
N CYS A 457 5.26 4.73 -19.47
CA CYS A 457 4.38 3.77 -20.15
C CYS A 457 3.60 4.42 -21.29
N ILE A 458 3.06 5.63 -21.09
CA ILE A 458 2.30 6.36 -22.11
C ILE A 458 3.18 6.65 -23.34
N VAL A 459 4.43 7.08 -23.13
CA VAL A 459 5.36 7.31 -24.25
C VAL A 459 5.76 5.99 -24.92
N ALA A 460 6.03 4.95 -24.15
CA ALA A 460 6.33 3.61 -24.63
C ALA A 460 5.20 3.07 -25.53
N ASN A 461 3.97 3.23 -25.12
CA ASN A 461 2.76 2.78 -25.83
C ASN A 461 2.31 3.74 -26.95
N ARG A 462 2.96 4.90 -27.10
CA ARG A 462 2.59 5.91 -28.09
C ARG A 462 1.18 6.48 -27.89
N GLY A 463 0.85 6.85 -26.62
CA GLY A 463 -0.30 7.70 -26.31
C GLY A 463 -1.39 7.08 -25.44
N TYR A 464 -1.18 5.89 -24.88
CA TYR A 464 -2.12 5.26 -23.96
C TYR A 464 -1.43 4.52 -22.80
N PHE A 465 -2.23 4.17 -21.81
CA PHE A 465 -1.78 3.33 -20.69
C PHE A 465 -2.91 2.41 -20.21
N TYR A 466 -2.56 1.40 -19.46
CA TYR A 466 -3.46 0.58 -18.66
C TYR A 466 -3.31 0.96 -17.18
N THR A 467 -4.36 0.80 -16.41
CA THR A 467 -4.30 1.04 -14.96
C THR A 467 -3.19 0.19 -14.33
N PRO A 468 -2.18 0.80 -13.69
CA PRO A 468 -1.16 0.03 -12.99
C PRO A 468 -1.77 -0.84 -11.90
N HIS A 469 -1.39 -2.13 -11.84
CA HIS A 469 -1.94 -3.08 -10.89
C HIS A 469 -0.92 -4.12 -10.45
N LEU A 470 -1.16 -4.74 -9.29
CA LEU A 470 -0.26 -5.69 -8.63
C LEU A 470 -0.82 -7.12 -8.55
N VAL A 471 -2.10 -7.32 -8.79
CA VAL A 471 -2.71 -8.65 -8.84
C VAL A 471 -3.16 -8.94 -10.26
N ARG A 472 -2.60 -10.02 -10.82
CA ARG A 472 -2.94 -10.49 -12.16
C ARG A 472 -4.29 -11.22 -12.16
N TYR A 473 -4.49 -12.09 -11.16
CA TYR A 473 -5.74 -12.83 -10.91
C TYR A 473 -5.71 -13.44 -9.50
N TYR A 474 -6.88 -13.88 -9.04
CA TYR A 474 -7.01 -14.58 -7.76
C TYR A 474 -8.00 -15.75 -7.86
N GLY A 475 -7.88 -16.67 -6.90
CA GLY A 475 -8.75 -17.83 -6.81
C GLY A 475 -8.48 -18.92 -7.86
N PRO A 476 -9.17 -20.05 -7.75
CA PRO A 476 -9.01 -21.19 -8.66
C PRO A 476 -9.49 -20.89 -10.08
N ASP A 477 -10.47 -20.00 -10.23
CA ASP A 477 -11.06 -19.62 -11.52
C ASP A 477 -10.30 -18.47 -12.20
N SER A 478 -9.14 -18.09 -11.69
CA SER A 478 -8.29 -17.01 -12.24
C SER A 478 -9.06 -15.72 -12.47
N ILE A 479 -9.80 -15.26 -11.44
CA ILE A 479 -10.64 -14.06 -11.50
C ILE A 479 -9.76 -12.83 -11.68
N LYS A 480 -10.09 -12.00 -12.68
CA LYS A 480 -9.38 -10.76 -13.03
C LYS A 480 -10.27 -9.56 -12.78
N ASN A 481 -9.69 -8.44 -12.35
CA ASN A 481 -10.42 -7.17 -12.34
C ASN A 481 -10.42 -6.58 -13.76
N PRO A 482 -11.58 -6.45 -14.42
CA PRO A 482 -11.66 -5.95 -15.80
C PRO A 482 -11.17 -4.51 -15.96
N GLU A 483 -11.32 -3.66 -14.94
CA GLU A 483 -10.88 -2.26 -14.96
C GLU A 483 -9.36 -2.10 -15.21
N PHE A 484 -8.55 -3.10 -14.86
CA PHE A 484 -7.11 -3.05 -15.08
C PHE A 484 -6.71 -3.23 -16.55
N TYR A 485 -7.62 -3.78 -17.35
CA TYR A 485 -7.40 -4.06 -18.78
C TYR A 485 -8.09 -3.04 -19.70
N GLU A 486 -8.70 -2.01 -19.13
CA GLU A 486 -9.24 -0.89 -19.89
C GLU A 486 -8.13 0.04 -20.36
N LYS A 487 -8.18 0.41 -21.64
CA LYS A 487 -7.21 1.27 -22.27
C LYS A 487 -7.57 2.74 -22.05
N HIS A 488 -6.68 3.49 -21.40
CA HIS A 488 -6.82 4.92 -21.19
C HIS A 488 -6.02 5.67 -22.25
N GLU A 489 -6.70 6.39 -23.15
CA GLU A 489 -6.09 7.15 -24.22
C GLU A 489 -5.90 8.62 -23.84
N THR A 490 -4.76 9.20 -24.21
CA THR A 490 -4.49 10.63 -23.99
C THR A 490 -5.23 11.52 -24.99
N GLY A 491 -5.65 10.96 -26.13
CA GLY A 491 -6.27 11.70 -27.24
C GLY A 491 -5.27 12.53 -28.05
N ILE A 492 -3.97 12.23 -27.93
CA ILE A 492 -2.87 12.90 -28.67
C ILE A 492 -2.36 11.96 -29.76
N GLU A 493 -2.01 12.50 -30.92
CA GLU A 493 -1.58 11.76 -32.09
C GLU A 493 -0.28 10.98 -31.84
N ARG A 494 -0.23 9.75 -32.33
CA ARG A 494 0.88 8.82 -32.19
C ARG A 494 2.22 9.39 -32.67
N GLU A 495 2.21 10.16 -33.77
CA GLU A 495 3.43 10.73 -34.35
C GLU A 495 4.18 11.67 -33.39
N PHE A 496 3.48 12.36 -32.50
CA PHE A 496 4.09 13.22 -31.50
C PHE A 496 4.80 12.42 -30.40
N PHE A 497 4.25 11.25 -30.06
CA PHE A 497 4.94 10.33 -29.15
C PHE A 497 6.18 9.70 -29.77
N ASP A 498 6.20 9.49 -31.10
CA ASP A 498 7.41 9.02 -31.79
C ASP A 498 8.52 10.07 -31.75
N ILE A 499 8.19 11.37 -31.82
CA ILE A 499 9.14 12.47 -31.62
C ILE A 499 9.67 12.46 -30.20
N ALA A 500 8.80 12.30 -29.20
CA ALA A 500 9.21 12.23 -27.80
C ALA A 500 10.11 11.03 -27.53
N ALA A 501 9.76 9.85 -28.05
CA ALA A 501 10.55 8.64 -27.89
C ALA A 501 11.95 8.78 -28.51
N ARG A 502 12.05 9.39 -29.70
CA ARG A 502 13.35 9.73 -30.31
C ARG A 502 14.15 10.71 -29.45
N GLY A 503 13.49 11.77 -28.94
CA GLY A 503 14.14 12.71 -28.02
C GLY A 503 14.62 12.04 -26.73
N MET A 504 13.83 11.13 -26.16
CA MET A 504 14.20 10.34 -24.98
C MET A 504 15.33 9.33 -25.29
N TYR A 505 15.36 8.75 -26.49
CA TYR A 505 16.48 7.94 -26.96
C TYR A 505 17.78 8.78 -27.01
N ASP A 506 17.71 9.97 -27.59
CA ASP A 506 18.86 10.87 -27.69
C ASP A 506 19.35 11.41 -26.34
N VAL A 507 18.50 11.44 -25.31
CA VAL A 507 18.91 11.76 -23.93
C VAL A 507 19.95 10.77 -23.41
N VAL A 508 19.84 9.49 -23.82
CA VAL A 508 20.74 8.41 -23.38
C VAL A 508 21.89 8.23 -24.37
N HIS A 509 21.61 8.13 -25.68
CA HIS A 509 22.56 7.72 -26.72
C HIS A 509 23.11 8.87 -27.58
N GLY A 510 22.38 10.00 -27.64
CA GLY A 510 22.75 11.12 -28.54
C GLY A 510 23.87 12.01 -27.96
N ALA A 511 24.76 12.50 -28.81
CA ALA A 511 25.80 13.46 -28.40
C ALA A 511 25.19 14.69 -27.70
N GLY A 512 25.67 15.01 -26.49
CA GLY A 512 25.12 16.07 -25.63
C GLY A 512 23.81 15.70 -24.89
N GLY A 513 23.44 14.42 -24.87
CA GLY A 513 22.37 13.89 -24.04
C GLY A 513 22.69 14.00 -22.54
N THR A 514 21.65 14.05 -21.69
CA THR A 514 21.82 14.30 -20.26
C THR A 514 21.93 13.02 -19.40
N ALA A 515 21.86 11.81 -20.02
CA ALA A 515 21.84 10.54 -19.31
C ALA A 515 22.70 9.43 -19.94
N HIS A 516 23.87 9.73 -20.45
CA HIS A 516 24.77 8.70 -21.02
C HIS A 516 25.13 7.56 -20.06
N LYS A 517 25.08 7.80 -18.73
CA LYS A 517 25.30 6.75 -17.74
C LYS A 517 24.18 5.71 -17.68
N ALA A 518 23.06 5.95 -18.35
CA ALA A 518 21.98 4.97 -18.49
C ALA A 518 22.12 4.10 -19.74
N ASP A 519 23.13 4.31 -20.54
CA ASP A 519 23.40 3.49 -21.71
C ASP A 519 23.70 2.03 -21.33
N ILE A 520 23.01 1.12 -21.99
CA ILE A 520 23.17 -0.32 -21.83
C ILE A 520 23.54 -0.88 -23.19
N PRO A 521 24.71 -1.52 -23.36
CA PRO A 521 25.08 -2.14 -24.64
C PRO A 521 23.95 -3.05 -25.16
N ASP A 522 23.61 -2.94 -26.42
CA ASP A 522 22.58 -3.74 -27.12
C ASP A 522 21.12 -3.58 -26.62
N ILE A 523 20.84 -2.56 -25.78
CA ILE A 523 19.49 -2.25 -25.34
C ILE A 523 19.21 -0.76 -25.60
N GLU A 524 18.26 -0.47 -26.45
CA GLU A 524 17.85 0.90 -26.79
C GLU A 524 16.99 1.48 -25.64
N VAL A 525 17.64 2.19 -24.72
CA VAL A 525 16.97 2.86 -23.61
C VAL A 525 16.49 4.24 -24.04
N CYS A 526 15.21 4.51 -23.86
CA CYS A 526 14.63 5.85 -23.97
C CYS A 526 14.39 6.41 -22.58
N GLY A 527 15.00 7.55 -22.23
CA GLY A 527 14.90 8.09 -20.89
C GLY A 527 14.84 9.61 -20.83
N LYS A 528 14.46 10.14 -19.67
CA LYS A 528 14.45 11.58 -19.39
C LYS A 528 14.91 11.85 -17.96
N THR A 529 15.91 12.71 -17.84
CA THR A 529 16.41 13.20 -16.55
C THR A 529 15.50 14.29 -15.99
N GLY A 530 15.35 14.28 -14.68
CA GLY A 530 14.79 15.38 -13.91
C GLY A 530 15.69 15.72 -12.72
N THR A 531 15.65 16.97 -12.32
CA THR A 531 16.21 17.48 -11.08
C THR A 531 15.11 18.28 -10.43
N ALA A 532 14.72 17.88 -9.23
CA ALA A 532 13.72 18.61 -8.45
C ALA A 532 14.45 19.41 -7.36
N GLU A 533 14.29 20.73 -7.41
CA GLU A 533 14.89 21.61 -6.41
C GLU A 533 14.32 21.36 -5.03
N ASN A 534 15.17 21.40 -4.00
CA ASN A 534 14.81 21.21 -2.62
C ASN A 534 15.61 22.15 -1.70
N TYR A 535 15.16 22.33 -0.46
CA TYR A 535 15.85 23.13 0.56
C TYR A 535 17.22 22.60 1.02
N GLY A 536 17.62 21.43 0.54
CA GLY A 536 18.92 20.82 0.80
C GLY A 536 19.65 20.54 -0.48
N ASN A 537 19.96 19.27 -0.70
CA ASN A 537 20.41 18.78 -2.00
C ASN A 537 19.17 18.48 -2.86
N ASP A 538 19.30 18.75 -4.16
CA ASP A 538 18.24 18.45 -5.10
C ASP A 538 17.93 16.95 -5.15
N HIS A 539 16.72 16.64 -5.57
CA HIS A 539 16.34 15.27 -5.83
C HIS A 539 16.75 14.84 -7.24
N SER A 540 17.23 13.62 -7.36
CA SER A 540 17.58 13.00 -8.64
C SER A 540 16.43 12.16 -9.15
N VAL A 541 15.95 12.45 -10.37
CA VAL A 541 14.77 11.79 -10.96
C VAL A 541 15.11 11.30 -12.35
N PHE A 542 14.62 10.12 -12.71
CA PHE A 542 14.72 9.59 -14.06
C PHE A 542 13.53 8.72 -14.39
N ILE A 543 12.97 8.90 -15.56
CA ILE A 543 12.01 7.98 -16.16
C ILE A 543 12.59 7.40 -17.43
N ALA A 544 12.31 6.12 -17.68
CA ALA A 544 12.78 5.44 -18.88
C ALA A 544 11.86 4.29 -19.27
N PHE A 545 11.97 3.88 -20.53
CA PHE A 545 11.44 2.61 -21.02
C PHE A 545 12.43 1.96 -21.99
N ALA A 546 12.34 0.66 -22.11
CA ALA A 546 13.21 -0.13 -23.01
C ALA A 546 12.56 -1.47 -23.39
N PRO A 547 12.94 -2.05 -24.56
CA PRO A 547 13.59 -1.38 -25.70
C PRO A 547 12.68 -0.34 -26.38
N LYS A 548 13.26 0.54 -27.20
CA LYS A 548 12.55 1.67 -27.87
C LYS A 548 11.32 1.24 -28.68
N ASP A 549 11.50 0.22 -29.53
CA ASP A 549 10.46 -0.17 -30.49
C ASP A 549 9.51 -1.25 -29.97
N LYS A 550 9.97 -2.10 -29.04
CA LYS A 550 9.16 -3.14 -28.37
C LYS A 550 9.33 -3.02 -26.84
N PRO A 551 8.74 -2.01 -26.21
CA PRO A 551 8.93 -1.76 -24.79
C PRO A 551 8.46 -2.94 -23.93
N GLN A 552 9.36 -3.44 -23.06
CA GLN A 552 9.05 -4.51 -22.11
C GLN A 552 8.95 -3.98 -20.69
N ILE A 553 9.62 -2.86 -20.40
CA ILE A 553 9.67 -2.26 -19.07
C ILE A 553 9.68 -0.74 -19.17
N ALA A 554 8.90 -0.08 -18.34
CA ALA A 554 8.98 1.34 -18.03
C ALA A 554 9.33 1.53 -16.56
N VAL A 555 10.24 2.45 -16.25
CA VAL A 555 10.79 2.64 -14.90
C VAL A 555 10.77 4.11 -14.53
N ALA A 556 10.39 4.41 -13.28
CA ALA A 556 10.67 5.68 -12.63
C ALA A 556 11.55 5.44 -11.42
N VAL A 557 12.63 6.20 -11.31
CA VAL A 557 13.55 6.19 -10.16
C VAL A 557 13.59 7.58 -9.56
N TYR A 558 13.38 7.67 -8.27
CA TYR A 558 13.46 8.90 -7.49
C TYR A 558 14.42 8.71 -6.32
N VAL A 559 15.46 9.55 -6.24
CA VAL A 559 16.45 9.54 -5.15
C VAL A 559 16.40 10.88 -4.42
N GLU A 560 15.97 10.86 -3.16
CA GLU A 560 15.86 12.07 -2.32
C GLU A 560 17.22 12.61 -1.91
N ASN A 561 17.36 13.95 -1.90
CA ASN A 561 18.52 14.68 -1.40
C ASN A 561 19.86 14.17 -2.00
N ALA A 562 19.86 13.82 -3.26
CA ALA A 562 21.01 13.34 -3.98
C ALA A 562 21.94 14.52 -4.36
N GLN A 563 23.26 14.33 -4.21
CA GLN A 563 24.22 15.30 -4.74
C GLN A 563 24.36 15.13 -6.23
N GLY A 564 23.53 15.80 -7.03
CA GLY A 564 23.55 15.75 -8.49
C GLY A 564 22.17 15.42 -9.08
N GLY A 565 21.99 15.81 -10.33
CA GLY A 565 20.73 15.64 -11.05
C GLY A 565 20.44 14.20 -11.48
N GLY A 566 19.35 14.03 -12.24
CA GLY A 566 18.84 12.72 -12.68
C GLY A 566 19.86 11.85 -13.42
N GLY A 567 20.75 12.45 -14.21
CA GLY A 567 21.81 11.73 -14.91
C GLY A 567 22.92 11.14 -14.03
N THR A 568 23.02 11.61 -12.77
CA THR A 568 24.08 11.17 -11.85
C THR A 568 23.68 9.94 -11.03
N TRP A 569 22.46 9.90 -10.52
CA TRP A 569 21.98 8.84 -9.61
C TRP A 569 20.84 8.03 -10.17
N ALA A 570 19.72 8.67 -10.52
CA ALA A 570 18.51 7.97 -10.91
C ALA A 570 18.66 7.23 -12.25
N ALA A 571 19.36 7.81 -13.23
CA ALA A 571 19.52 7.22 -14.56
C ALA A 571 20.36 5.92 -14.54
N PRO A 572 21.55 5.87 -13.90
CA PRO A 572 22.29 4.61 -13.77
C PRO A 572 21.52 3.53 -13.00
N ILE A 573 20.82 3.91 -11.91
CA ILE A 573 20.00 2.97 -11.14
C ILE A 573 18.89 2.39 -12.02
N ALA A 574 18.17 3.23 -12.77
CA ALA A 574 17.14 2.78 -13.70
C ALA A 574 17.71 1.82 -14.77
N SER A 575 18.91 2.12 -15.30
CA SER A 575 19.54 1.25 -16.27
C SER A 575 19.91 -0.13 -15.72
N LEU A 576 20.27 -0.22 -14.43
CA LEU A 576 20.51 -1.50 -13.77
C LEU A 576 19.22 -2.32 -13.62
N ILE A 577 18.11 -1.66 -13.30
CA ILE A 577 16.79 -2.31 -13.22
C ILE A 577 16.35 -2.83 -14.58
N ILE A 578 16.49 -2.01 -15.62
CA ILE A 578 16.18 -2.39 -17.02
C ILE A 578 17.04 -3.57 -17.47
N GLU A 579 18.35 -3.51 -17.23
CA GLU A 579 19.27 -4.59 -17.60
C GLU A 579 18.94 -5.89 -16.87
N LYS A 580 18.69 -5.82 -15.57
CA LYS A 580 18.29 -6.98 -14.75
C LYS A 580 17.01 -7.64 -15.28
N TYR A 581 16.00 -6.84 -15.64
CA TYR A 581 14.73 -7.37 -16.14
C TYR A 581 14.87 -8.02 -17.53
N ILE A 582 15.52 -7.33 -18.47
CA ILE A 582 15.60 -7.79 -19.88
C ILE A 582 16.55 -8.98 -20.04
N ARG A 583 17.66 -9.01 -19.29
CA ARG A 583 18.71 -10.04 -19.41
C ARG A 583 18.63 -11.13 -18.32
N GLY A 584 17.83 -10.93 -17.29
CA GLY A 584 17.86 -11.80 -16.10
C GLY A 584 19.03 -11.51 -15.16
N GLU A 585 20.11 -10.91 -15.64
CA GLU A 585 21.29 -10.53 -14.86
C GLU A 585 21.88 -9.18 -15.32
N VAL A 586 22.64 -8.56 -14.42
CA VAL A 586 23.41 -7.35 -14.75
C VAL A 586 24.83 -7.75 -15.14
N LYS A 587 25.25 -7.40 -16.37
CA LYS A 587 26.59 -7.65 -16.88
C LYS A 587 27.59 -6.57 -16.45
N ARG A 588 27.13 -5.32 -16.26
CA ARG A 588 27.94 -4.14 -15.86
C ARG A 588 28.23 -4.16 -14.35
N LYS A 589 29.07 -5.13 -13.90
CA LYS A 589 29.32 -5.39 -12.47
C LYS A 589 30.01 -4.23 -11.72
N ASP A 590 30.82 -3.46 -12.39
CA ASP A 590 31.46 -2.26 -11.89
C ASP A 590 30.44 -1.16 -11.58
N VAL A 591 29.49 -0.93 -12.48
CA VAL A 591 28.38 0.01 -12.31
C VAL A 591 27.45 -0.48 -11.17
N GLU A 592 27.10 -1.77 -11.18
CA GLU A 592 26.29 -2.40 -10.14
C GLU A 592 26.92 -2.18 -8.77
N LYS A 593 28.19 -2.53 -8.60
CA LYS A 593 28.92 -2.39 -7.34
C LYS A 593 28.95 -0.95 -6.87
N TYR A 594 29.31 0.00 -7.76
CA TYR A 594 29.38 1.41 -7.42
C TYR A 594 28.04 1.94 -6.90
N TYR A 595 26.92 1.72 -7.64
CA TYR A 595 25.62 2.27 -7.27
C TYR A 595 24.93 1.49 -6.15
N THR A 596 25.34 0.28 -5.82
CA THR A 596 24.85 -0.47 -4.64
C THR A 596 25.54 0.01 -3.35
N GLU A 597 26.86 0.21 -3.38
CA GLU A 597 27.63 0.52 -2.18
C GLU A 597 27.59 1.99 -1.77
N ILE A 598 27.45 2.92 -2.73
CA ILE A 598 27.56 4.35 -2.47
C ILE A 598 26.30 4.92 -1.85
N ASN A 599 26.48 5.80 -0.86
CA ASN A 599 25.39 6.58 -0.27
C ASN A 599 25.47 8.05 -0.74
N PRO A 600 24.55 8.53 -1.60
CA PRO A 600 24.53 9.90 -2.07
C PRO A 600 24.26 10.94 -0.96
N CYS A 601 23.74 10.50 0.18
CA CYS A 601 23.34 11.36 1.31
C CYS A 601 24.42 11.46 2.39
N GLN A 602 25.56 10.80 2.27
CA GLN A 602 26.58 10.64 3.33
C GLN A 602 27.27 11.94 3.81
N LYS A 603 27.03 13.09 3.14
CA LYS A 603 27.60 14.41 3.50
C LYS A 603 26.64 15.39 4.16
N LEU A 604 25.46 14.99 4.55
CA LEU A 604 24.59 15.81 5.39
C LEU A 604 24.77 15.40 6.87
N PRO A 605 25.49 16.20 7.68
CA PRO A 605 25.30 16.10 9.11
C PRO A 605 23.83 16.43 9.39
N LEU A 606 23.20 15.68 10.28
CA LEU A 606 21.80 15.84 10.74
C LEU A 606 21.53 17.20 11.45
N THR A 607 22.42 18.17 11.32
CA THR A 607 22.27 19.52 11.85
C THR A 607 21.72 20.47 10.79
N ARG A 608 20.48 20.87 11.01
CA ARG A 608 19.78 21.94 10.31
C ARG A 608 20.67 23.18 10.15
N ARG A 609 21.21 23.44 8.99
CA ARG A 609 21.51 24.81 8.56
C ARG A 609 20.32 25.31 7.76
N ILE A 610 19.39 25.96 8.44
CA ILE A 610 18.35 26.79 7.82
C ILE A 610 19.09 27.94 7.15
N LYS A 611 19.29 27.87 5.84
CA LYS A 611 19.66 29.04 5.06
C LYS A 611 18.44 29.98 5.05
N LYS A 612 18.59 31.17 5.64
CA LYS A 612 17.58 32.21 5.54
C LYS A 612 17.25 32.47 4.07
N PRO A 613 15.96 32.68 3.72
CA PRO A 613 15.58 33.01 2.35
C PRO A 613 16.28 34.31 1.93
N ARG A 614 16.91 34.31 0.75
CA ARG A 614 17.33 35.57 0.12
C ARG A 614 16.07 36.35 -0.20
N ARG A 615 15.89 37.49 0.51
CA ARG A 615 14.91 38.48 0.12
C ARG A 615 15.26 38.96 -1.30
N ARG A 616 14.35 38.81 -2.21
CA ARG A 616 14.21 39.57 -3.43
C ARG A 616 12.91 40.35 -3.37
#